data_a0a7c61f59ae8874b5f956f714eba8d8
#
_entry.id   a0a7c61f59ae8874b5f956f714eba8d8
#
_cell.length_a   1.000
_cell.length_b   1.000
_cell.length_c   1.000
_cell.angle_alpha   90.00
_cell.angle_beta   90.00
_cell.angle_gamma   90.00
#
_symmetry.space_group_name_H-M   'P 1'
#
loop_
_entity.id
_entity.type
_entity.pdbx_description
1 polymer ?
#
loop_
_entity_poly.entity_id
_entity_poly.type
_entity_poly.pdbx_seq_one_letter_code
_entity_poly.pdbx_strand_id
1 'polypeptide(L)'
;MHLLDSTFGGETPSWFLIGKNIEDMSMDLGPDTATVKNILDETDVNDNGYEPSLSVETYYANTEDAIYEKIKSIALDRLVGDDCKSKYLEVLIDKTEGPYDAWMEDCIVKPQSYGGPQGGVNIPFNIQPCGNRIKGTVTIANKVVTFTSLAEG
;
A
#
# COMPACT_ATOMS: atom_id res chain seq x y z
N MET A 1 -4.56 -8.13 -5.71
CA MET A 1 -3.08 -8.23 -5.67
C MET A 1 -2.54 -6.87 -5.30
N HIS A 2 -1.58 -6.80 -4.39
CA HIS A 2 -1.02 -5.56 -3.86
C HIS A 2 0.48 -5.50 -4.16
N LEU A 3 0.93 -4.38 -4.68
CA LEU A 3 2.33 -4.16 -5.04
C LEU A 3 2.81 -2.83 -4.47
N LEU A 4 4.09 -2.79 -4.12
CA LEU A 4 4.76 -1.59 -3.62
C LEU A 4 5.93 -1.26 -4.56
N ASP A 5 6.10 0.02 -4.85
CA ASP A 5 7.28 0.47 -5.58
C ASP A 5 8.52 0.38 -4.69
N SER A 6 9.41 -0.53 -5.04
CA SER A 6 10.65 -0.78 -4.30
C SER A 6 11.70 0.32 -4.47
N THR A 7 11.52 1.23 -5.40
CA THR A 7 12.46 2.34 -5.63
C THR A 7 12.29 3.49 -4.64
N PHE A 8 11.12 3.57 -3.97
CA PHE A 8 10.77 4.64 -3.03
C PHE A 8 11.00 6.04 -3.62
N GLY A 9 10.33 6.31 -4.74
CA GLY A 9 10.36 7.61 -5.41
C GLY A 9 11.32 7.72 -6.59
N GLY A 10 11.81 6.60 -7.11
CA GLY A 10 12.56 6.58 -8.37
C GLY A 10 11.72 7.02 -9.58
N GLU A 11 12.39 7.45 -10.64
CA GLU A 11 11.72 7.91 -11.87
C GLU A 11 10.83 6.84 -12.52
N THR A 12 11.26 5.58 -12.44
CA THR A 12 10.51 4.44 -12.97
C THR A 12 10.19 3.48 -11.84
N PRO A 13 8.91 3.26 -11.51
CA PRO A 13 8.53 2.31 -10.46
C PRO A 13 8.98 0.90 -10.75
N SER A 14 9.49 0.21 -9.73
CA SER A 14 9.80 -1.21 -9.76
C SER A 14 8.89 -1.95 -8.78
N TRP A 15 7.93 -2.68 -9.32
CA TRP A 15 6.84 -3.25 -8.54
C TRP A 15 7.26 -4.53 -7.80
N PHE A 16 7.24 -4.47 -6.48
CA PHE A 16 7.41 -5.62 -5.60
C PHE A 16 6.05 -6.17 -5.19
N LEU A 17 5.81 -7.44 -5.46
CA LEU A 17 4.58 -8.11 -5.04
C LEU A 17 4.59 -8.35 -3.53
N ILE A 18 3.64 -7.73 -2.85
CA ILE A 18 3.43 -7.94 -1.42
C ILE A 18 2.70 -9.28 -1.24
N GLY A 19 3.33 -10.23 -0.58
CA GLY A 19 2.75 -11.57 -0.37
C GLY A 19 3.77 -12.63 0.01
N LYS A 20 4.93 -12.65 -0.63
CA LYS A 20 6.01 -13.56 -0.25
C LYS A 20 6.57 -13.19 1.13
N ASN A 21 6.71 -14.14 2.01
CA ASN A 21 7.16 -13.96 3.40
C ASN A 21 6.19 -13.11 4.27
N ILE A 22 4.94 -12.98 3.84
CA ILE A 22 3.88 -12.26 4.54
C ILE A 22 2.77 -13.26 4.84
N GLU A 23 2.41 -13.41 6.12
CA GLU A 23 1.39 -14.37 6.55
C GLU A 23 -0.01 -13.79 6.51
N ASP A 24 -0.15 -12.51 6.84
CA ASP A 24 -1.44 -11.82 6.87
C ASP A 24 -1.34 -10.38 6.42
N MET A 25 -2.37 -9.92 5.73
CA MET A 25 -2.45 -8.59 5.16
C MET A 25 -3.92 -8.18 5.00
N SER A 26 -4.28 -7.02 5.53
CA SER A 26 -5.63 -6.48 5.41
C SER A 26 -5.64 -5.01 5.05
N MET A 27 -6.57 -4.61 4.19
CA MET A 27 -6.86 -3.22 3.87
C MET A 27 -8.05 -2.75 4.71
N ASP A 28 -7.79 -1.81 5.61
CA ASP A 28 -8.83 -1.08 6.31
C ASP A 28 -9.13 0.20 5.53
N LEU A 29 -10.38 0.42 5.17
CA LEU A 29 -10.79 1.63 4.45
C LEU A 29 -10.97 2.84 5.36
N GLY A 30 -11.12 2.64 6.67
CA GLY A 30 -11.24 3.72 7.66
C GLY A 30 -12.33 4.73 7.31
N PRO A 31 -13.60 4.32 7.10
CA PRO A 31 -14.66 5.27 6.75
C PRO A 31 -14.87 6.26 7.89
N ASP A 32 -14.92 7.54 7.56
CA ASP A 32 -15.19 8.63 8.50
C ASP A 32 -16.57 9.23 8.23
N THR A 33 -17.53 8.90 9.09
CA THR A 33 -18.88 9.41 9.03
C THR A 33 -19.28 10.04 10.37
N ALA A 34 -19.94 11.18 10.32
CA ALA A 34 -20.46 11.86 11.50
C ALA A 34 -21.96 12.04 11.42
N THR A 35 -22.67 11.68 12.48
CA THR A 35 -24.10 11.90 12.61
C THR A 35 -24.34 13.15 13.41
N VAL A 36 -25.06 14.11 12.83
CA VAL A 36 -25.40 15.39 13.46
C VAL A 36 -26.91 15.50 13.59
N LYS A 37 -27.38 15.86 14.77
CA LYS A 37 -28.79 16.23 14.99
C LYS A 37 -28.93 17.75 15.02
N ASN A 38 -29.88 18.27 14.28
CA ASN A 38 -30.24 19.68 14.33
C ASN A 38 -31.25 19.96 15.47
N ILE A 39 -31.60 21.22 15.66
CA ILE A 39 -32.51 21.67 16.74
C ILE A 39 -33.95 21.17 16.51
N LEU A 40 -34.30 20.65 15.34
CA LEU A 40 -35.60 20.07 15.00
C LEU A 40 -35.64 18.56 15.21
N ASP A 41 -34.58 18.00 15.83
CA ASP A 41 -34.36 16.55 16.05
C ASP A 41 -34.27 15.73 14.75
N GLU A 42 -33.96 16.40 13.64
CA GLU A 42 -33.67 15.74 12.38
C GLU A 42 -32.21 15.25 12.39
N THR A 43 -32.00 14.05 11.84
CA THR A 43 -30.68 13.44 11.79
C THR A 43 -30.11 13.61 10.39
N ASP A 44 -28.91 14.17 10.32
CA ASP A 44 -28.10 14.24 9.10
C ASP A 44 -26.82 13.44 9.27
N VAL A 45 -26.35 12.81 8.18
CA VAL A 45 -25.12 12.03 8.17
C VAL A 45 -24.13 12.70 7.23
N ASN A 46 -23.04 13.18 7.80
CA ASN A 46 -21.92 13.71 7.03
C ASN A 46 -20.92 12.59 6.73
N ASP A 47 -20.56 12.46 5.47
CA ASP A 47 -19.53 11.54 5.00
C ASP A 47 -18.25 12.34 4.75
N ASN A 48 -17.24 12.12 5.56
CA ASN A 48 -15.94 12.79 5.46
C ASN A 48 -14.93 12.00 4.60
N GLY A 49 -15.34 10.85 4.06
CA GLY A 49 -14.54 10.02 3.18
C GLY A 49 -13.87 8.84 3.86
N TYR A 50 -12.68 8.51 3.41
CA TYR A 50 -11.94 7.32 3.84
C TYR A 50 -10.50 7.66 4.22
N GLU A 51 -9.98 6.97 5.23
CA GLU A 51 -8.57 6.97 5.61
C GLU A 51 -8.00 5.54 5.47
N PRO A 52 -7.70 5.10 4.25
CA PRO A 52 -7.28 3.72 4.01
C PRO A 52 -5.90 3.44 4.59
N SER A 53 -5.72 2.23 5.11
CA SER A 53 -4.44 1.72 5.59
C SER A 53 -4.33 0.23 5.29
N LEU A 54 -3.22 -0.17 4.68
CA LEU A 54 -2.88 -1.57 4.47
C LEU A 54 -1.90 -2.00 5.56
N SER A 55 -2.34 -2.93 6.41
CA SER A 55 -1.50 -3.50 7.45
C SER A 55 -0.85 -4.80 6.96
N VAL A 56 0.47 -4.83 6.97
CA VAL A 56 1.28 -6.03 6.75
C VAL A 56 1.78 -6.48 8.11
N GLU A 57 1.04 -7.39 8.74
CA GLU A 57 1.25 -7.76 10.15
C GLU A 57 2.51 -8.59 10.37
N THR A 58 2.90 -9.37 9.36
CA THR A 58 4.07 -10.24 9.44
C THR A 58 4.86 -10.16 8.16
N TYR A 59 6.05 -9.58 8.22
CA TYR A 59 7.02 -9.60 7.13
C TYR A 59 8.34 -10.18 7.64
N TYR A 60 8.64 -11.39 7.25
CA TYR A 60 9.93 -12.02 7.51
C TYR A 60 10.99 -11.43 6.58
N ALA A 61 11.84 -10.59 7.13
CA ALA A 61 12.85 -9.87 6.39
C ALA A 61 13.80 -10.83 5.64
N ASN A 62 13.87 -10.64 4.33
CA ASN A 62 14.78 -11.37 3.47
C ASN A 62 15.66 -10.38 2.71
N THR A 63 16.97 -10.55 2.81
CA THR A 63 17.96 -9.68 2.15
C THR A 63 17.85 -9.67 0.63
N GLU A 64 17.21 -10.67 0.03
CA GLU A 64 16.97 -10.74 -1.41
C GLU A 64 15.73 -9.96 -1.87
N ASP A 65 14.87 -9.54 -0.94
CA ASP A 65 13.68 -8.77 -1.28
C ASP A 65 14.06 -7.33 -1.63
N ALA A 66 13.53 -6.82 -2.74
CA ALA A 66 13.83 -5.48 -3.24
C ALA A 66 13.45 -4.35 -2.24
N ILE A 67 12.48 -4.59 -1.37
CA ILE A 67 12.02 -3.62 -0.36
C ILE A 67 12.82 -3.69 0.96
N TYR A 68 13.61 -4.74 1.17
CA TYR A 68 14.24 -5.02 2.46
C TYR A 68 15.12 -3.87 2.95
N GLU A 69 16.05 -3.41 2.12
CA GLU A 69 17.00 -2.36 2.52
C GLU A 69 16.29 -1.04 2.89
N LYS A 70 15.23 -0.70 2.18
CA LYS A 70 14.46 0.52 2.45
C LYS A 70 13.64 0.40 3.73
N ILE A 71 12.92 -0.71 3.93
CA ILE A 71 12.15 -0.93 5.15
C ILE A 71 13.06 -1.00 6.37
N LYS A 72 14.21 -1.67 6.24
CA LYS A 72 15.23 -1.72 7.30
C LYS A 72 15.75 -0.31 7.66
N SER A 73 16.11 0.50 6.67
CA SER A 73 16.58 1.88 6.90
C SER A 73 15.53 2.73 7.58
N ILE A 74 14.28 2.67 7.11
CA ILE A 74 13.17 3.44 7.72
C ILE A 74 12.99 3.03 9.18
N ALA A 75 13.05 1.73 9.48
CA ALA A 75 12.86 1.22 10.84
C ALA A 75 14.02 1.57 11.78
N LEU A 76 15.26 1.33 11.35
CA LEU A 76 16.44 1.48 12.20
C LEU A 76 16.91 2.94 12.34
N ASP A 77 16.84 3.70 11.25
CA ASP A 77 17.22 5.12 11.24
C ASP A 77 16.07 6.04 11.62
N ARG A 78 14.88 5.46 11.83
CA ARG A 78 13.64 6.19 12.21
C ARG A 78 13.32 7.33 11.25
N LEU A 79 13.40 7.05 9.96
CA LEU A 79 13.17 8.01 8.90
C LEU A 79 11.71 8.50 8.90
N VAL A 80 11.53 9.73 8.45
CA VAL A 80 10.21 10.40 8.40
C VAL A 80 10.05 11.19 7.10
N GLY A 81 8.82 11.55 6.80
CA GLY A 81 8.51 12.41 5.66
C GLY A 81 8.78 11.75 4.31
N ASP A 82 9.50 12.45 3.46
CA ASP A 82 9.73 12.02 2.07
C ASP A 82 10.53 10.71 1.95
N ASP A 83 11.37 10.40 2.93
CA ASP A 83 12.12 9.15 2.96
C ASP A 83 11.24 7.90 3.10
N CYS A 84 10.01 8.08 3.55
CA CYS A 84 9.01 7.02 3.71
C CYS A 84 8.02 6.95 2.56
N LYS A 85 8.10 7.84 1.59
CA LYS A 85 7.16 7.90 0.46
C LYS A 85 7.49 6.86 -0.59
N SER A 86 6.45 6.24 -1.11
CA SER A 86 6.51 5.30 -2.22
C SER A 86 5.21 5.35 -3.02
N LYS A 87 5.05 4.44 -3.96
CA LYS A 87 3.81 4.23 -4.70
C LYS A 87 3.25 2.85 -4.41
N TYR A 88 1.95 2.81 -4.27
CA TYR A 88 1.19 1.60 -4.04
C TYR A 88 0.33 1.30 -5.26
N LEU A 89 0.30 0.05 -5.67
CA LEU A 89 -0.49 -0.42 -6.80
C LEU A 89 -1.39 -1.57 -6.35
N GLU A 90 -2.69 -1.35 -6.48
CA GLU A 90 -3.71 -2.35 -6.24
C GLU A 90 -4.24 -2.87 -7.57
N VAL A 91 -4.25 -4.17 -7.77
CA VAL A 91 -4.70 -4.83 -8.99
C VAL A 91 -5.84 -5.78 -8.68
N LEU A 92 -6.97 -5.58 -9.33
CA LEU A 92 -8.12 -6.46 -9.24
C LEU A 92 -7.96 -7.63 -10.20
N ILE A 93 -7.74 -8.83 -9.66
CA ILE A 93 -7.65 -10.07 -10.44
C ILE A 93 -9.02 -10.76 -10.38
N ASP A 94 -9.92 -10.39 -11.25
CA ASP A 94 -11.29 -10.90 -11.36
C ASP A 94 -11.54 -11.77 -12.60
N LYS A 95 -10.52 -11.93 -13.44
CA LYS A 95 -10.56 -12.70 -14.70
C LYS A 95 -9.26 -13.44 -14.92
N THR A 96 -9.28 -14.40 -15.84
CA THR A 96 -8.12 -15.28 -16.11
C THR A 96 -7.02 -14.62 -16.93
N GLU A 97 -7.36 -13.61 -17.73
CA GLU A 97 -6.41 -12.91 -18.61
C GLU A 97 -6.57 -11.41 -18.49
N GLY A 98 -5.43 -10.69 -18.55
CA GLY A 98 -5.41 -9.23 -18.52
C GLY A 98 -5.92 -8.58 -19.82
N PRO A 99 -5.95 -7.25 -19.89
CA PRO A 99 -5.54 -6.33 -18.82
C PRO A 99 -6.48 -6.33 -17.62
N TYR A 100 -5.93 -6.13 -16.41
CA TYR A 100 -6.65 -6.08 -15.16
C TYR A 100 -6.88 -4.64 -14.73
N ASP A 101 -8.03 -4.36 -14.11
CA ASP A 101 -8.27 -3.05 -13.51
C ASP A 101 -7.30 -2.83 -12.33
N ALA A 102 -6.75 -1.64 -12.26
CA ALA A 102 -5.77 -1.30 -11.25
C ALA A 102 -5.85 0.16 -10.81
N TRP A 103 -5.39 0.42 -9.59
CA TRP A 103 -5.31 1.76 -9.00
C TRP A 103 -3.92 1.97 -8.44
N MET A 104 -3.28 3.02 -8.91
CA MET A 104 -1.99 3.47 -8.40
C MET A 104 -2.19 4.71 -7.52
N GLU A 105 -1.52 4.76 -6.39
CA GLU A 105 -1.66 5.83 -5.42
C GLU A 105 -0.32 6.10 -4.72
N ASP A 106 -0.07 7.36 -4.38
CA ASP A 106 1.06 7.69 -3.52
C ASP A 106 0.80 7.17 -2.11
N CYS A 107 1.84 6.71 -1.44
CA CYS A 107 1.70 6.15 -0.10
C CYS A 107 2.89 6.47 0.79
N ILE A 108 2.66 6.31 2.09
CA ILE A 108 3.68 6.37 3.12
C ILE A 108 3.83 4.98 3.72
N VAL A 109 5.07 4.50 3.79
CA VAL A 109 5.41 3.20 4.37
C VAL A 109 6.00 3.40 5.75
N LYS A 110 5.37 2.81 6.77
CA LYS A 110 5.81 2.92 8.15
C LYS A 110 5.96 1.55 8.80
N PRO A 111 7.19 1.10 9.06
CA PRO A 111 7.45 -0.03 9.93
C PRO A 111 6.91 0.22 11.33
N GLN A 112 6.29 -0.79 11.91
CA GLN A 112 5.65 -0.70 13.24
C GLN A 112 6.56 -1.21 14.36
N SER A 113 7.34 -2.22 14.06
CA SER A 113 8.29 -2.84 14.99
C SER A 113 9.36 -3.60 14.22
N TYR A 114 10.37 -4.07 14.92
CA TYR A 114 11.31 -5.05 14.39
C TYR A 114 11.76 -5.97 15.52
N GLY A 115 11.99 -7.21 15.17
CA GLY A 115 12.36 -8.25 16.12
C GLY A 115 11.97 -9.61 15.58
N GLY A 116 12.04 -10.62 16.40
CA GLY A 116 11.62 -11.95 16.01
C GLY A 116 12.24 -13.05 16.88
N PRO A 117 11.81 -14.29 16.67
CA PRO A 117 12.42 -15.44 17.33
C PRO A 117 13.83 -15.68 16.80
N GLN A 118 14.56 -16.54 17.48
CA GLN A 118 15.88 -16.96 17.05
C GLN A 118 15.82 -17.51 15.60
N GLY A 119 16.58 -16.88 14.68
CA GLY A 119 16.70 -17.29 13.29
C GLY A 119 15.90 -16.47 12.28
N GLY A 120 15.23 -15.39 12.69
CA GLY A 120 14.55 -14.51 11.77
C GLY A 120 14.25 -13.14 12.34
N VAL A 121 14.12 -12.15 11.46
CA VAL A 121 13.68 -10.81 11.83
C VAL A 121 12.35 -10.52 11.14
N ASN A 122 11.35 -10.17 11.94
CA ASN A 122 10.06 -9.71 11.47
C ASN A 122 9.99 -8.19 11.56
N ILE A 123 9.62 -7.54 10.47
CA ILE A 123 9.43 -6.08 10.40
C ILE A 123 8.03 -5.80 9.85
N PRO A 124 6.98 -5.90 10.68
CA PRO A 124 5.64 -5.51 10.23
C PRO A 124 5.61 -4.04 9.88
N PHE A 125 4.88 -3.70 8.83
CA PHE A 125 4.77 -2.32 8.37
C PHE A 125 3.36 -2.02 7.86
N ASN A 126 3.01 -0.75 7.90
CA ASN A 126 1.77 -0.25 7.33
C ASN A 126 2.07 0.56 6.07
N ILE A 127 1.22 0.41 5.07
CA ILE A 127 1.18 1.23 3.87
C ILE A 127 -0.07 2.09 3.97
N GLN A 128 0.12 3.40 4.08
CA GLN A 128 -0.97 4.35 4.14
C GLN A 128 -1.04 5.13 2.83
N PRO A 129 -2.05 4.86 1.98
CA PRO A 129 -2.31 5.68 0.81
C PRO A 129 -2.55 7.14 1.19
N CYS A 130 -1.96 8.05 0.45
CA CYS A 130 -2.00 9.47 0.79
C CYS A 130 -2.41 10.40 -0.36
N GLY A 131 -3.02 9.85 -1.41
CA GLY A 131 -3.62 10.63 -2.48
C GLY A 131 -3.02 10.37 -3.86
N ASN A 132 -3.42 11.21 -4.84
CA ASN A 132 -3.06 11.04 -6.25
C ASN A 132 -3.46 9.67 -6.81
N ARG A 133 -4.66 9.20 -6.43
CA ARG A 133 -5.17 7.90 -6.87
C ARG A 133 -5.53 7.94 -8.35
N ILE A 134 -4.84 7.14 -9.15
CA ILE A 134 -4.99 7.06 -10.60
C ILE A 134 -5.54 5.69 -10.97
N LYS A 135 -6.67 5.67 -11.64
CA LYS A 135 -7.22 4.44 -12.23
C LYS A 135 -6.50 4.10 -13.53
N GLY A 136 -6.23 2.84 -13.73
CA GLY A 136 -5.55 2.36 -14.92
C GLY A 136 -5.78 0.87 -15.13
N THR A 137 -4.96 0.30 -15.97
CA THR A 137 -4.91 -1.13 -16.23
C THR A 137 -3.50 -1.68 -16.02
N VAL A 138 -3.44 -2.94 -15.66
CA VAL A 138 -2.17 -3.67 -15.50
C VAL A 138 -2.12 -4.85 -16.45
N THR A 139 -1.00 -4.99 -17.12
CA THR A 139 -0.60 -6.20 -17.83
C THR A 139 0.53 -6.90 -17.09
N ILE A 140 0.45 -8.22 -16.99
CA ILE A 140 1.47 -9.05 -16.36
C ILE A 140 2.04 -9.98 -17.42
N ALA A 141 3.30 -9.78 -17.77
CA ALA A 141 4.02 -10.62 -18.73
C ALA A 141 5.37 -11.03 -18.14
N ASN A 142 5.68 -12.33 -18.15
CA ASN A 142 6.93 -12.85 -17.60
C ASN A 142 7.26 -12.36 -16.18
N LYS A 143 6.25 -12.26 -15.30
CA LYS A 143 6.34 -11.72 -13.95
C LYS A 143 6.67 -10.22 -13.87
N VAL A 144 6.65 -9.53 -15.00
CA VAL A 144 6.80 -8.06 -15.05
C VAL A 144 5.41 -7.43 -15.07
N VAL A 145 5.19 -6.51 -14.15
CA VAL A 145 3.94 -5.76 -14.00
C VAL A 145 4.09 -4.41 -14.67
N THR A 146 3.23 -4.12 -15.63
CA THR A 146 3.22 -2.83 -16.34
C THR A 146 1.87 -2.15 -16.09
N PHE A 147 1.91 -0.98 -15.48
CA PHE A 147 0.73 -0.14 -15.25
C PHE A 147 0.59 0.87 -16.39
N THR A 148 -0.64 1.01 -16.89
CA THR A 148 -1.00 2.02 -17.88
C THR A 148 -2.18 2.82 -17.33
N SER A 149 -1.98 4.13 -17.11
CA SER A 149 -3.06 5.00 -16.67
C SER A 149 -4.15 5.10 -17.74
N LEU A 150 -5.40 5.07 -17.31
CA LEU A 150 -6.51 5.50 -18.16
C LEU A 150 -6.46 7.03 -18.15
N ALA A 151 -6.18 7.64 -19.30
CA ALA A 151 -6.31 9.07 -19.41
C ALA A 151 -7.74 9.46 -19.03
N GLU A 152 -7.87 10.41 -18.10
CA GLU A 152 -9.16 11.05 -17.87
C GLU A 152 -9.55 11.72 -19.18
N GLY A 153 -10.58 11.18 -19.79
CA GLY A 153 -11.16 11.72 -21.00
C GLY A 153 -12.02 12.95 -20.70
#